data_b1b312f66e52113d9551aff568ff2f83
#
_entry.id   b1b312f66e52113d9551aff568ff2f83
#
_cell.length_a   1.000
_cell.length_b   1.000
_cell.length_c   1.000
_cell.angle_alpha   90.00
_cell.angle_beta   90.00
_cell.angle_gamma   90.00
#
_symmetry.space_group_name_H-M   'P 1'
#
loop_
_entity.id
_entity.type
_entity.pdbx_description
1 polymer ?
#
loop_
_entity_poly.entity_id
_entity_poly.type
_entity_poly.pdbx_seq_one_letter_code
_entity_poly.pdbx_strand_id
1 'polypeptide(L)'
;LVKRPMVLLLDEPLGALDKKLREEMQIELRQLQKQVGITFVFVTHDQEEALSMSDRIAVMSKGDVLQIAGPKELYEAPNCVEVATFIGNINLINAMVKGVSGGQATLGGPGFGSFTAQAIEGIKTGDKVFAAIRPEKLSLASSKPSSGAFVEGMIKASAYLGDRSHHQVFIKG
;
A
#
# COMPACT_ATOMS: atom_id res chain seq x y z
N LEU A 1 17.48 19.11 23.07
CA LEU A 1 17.85 17.77 23.57
C LEU A 1 19.00 17.89 24.59
N VAL A 2 18.65 18.10 25.87
CA VAL A 2 19.62 18.42 26.92
C VAL A 2 20.62 17.29 27.20
N LYS A 3 20.24 16.03 26.99
CA LYS A 3 21.06 14.86 27.32
C LYS A 3 21.71 14.14 26.12
N ARG A 4 21.63 14.67 24.92
CA ARG A 4 22.14 14.06 23.66
C ARG A 4 21.88 12.53 23.63
N PRO A 5 20.62 12.08 23.67
CA PRO A 5 20.28 10.66 23.63
C PRO A 5 20.71 10.04 22.31
N MET A 6 20.99 8.74 22.29
CA MET A 6 21.24 8.00 21.05
C MET A 6 19.95 7.70 20.28
N VAL A 7 18.81 7.60 20.99
CA VAL A 7 17.49 7.28 20.44
C VAL A 7 16.47 8.23 21.04
N LEU A 8 15.59 8.77 20.19
CA LEU A 8 14.43 9.57 20.58
C LEU A 8 13.16 8.79 20.24
N LEU A 9 12.33 8.53 21.25
CA LEU A 9 11.04 7.90 21.09
C LEU A 9 9.95 8.99 21.03
N LEU A 10 9.11 8.93 20.01
CA LEU A 10 7.98 9.87 19.79
C LEU A 10 6.70 9.04 19.59
N ASP A 11 5.77 9.21 20.50
CA ASP A 11 4.47 8.55 20.46
C ASP A 11 3.43 9.51 19.92
N GLU A 12 2.87 9.21 18.74
CA GLU A 12 1.88 10.02 18.01
C GLU A 12 2.22 11.53 17.96
N PRO A 13 3.43 11.94 17.54
CA PRO A 13 3.91 13.31 17.73
C PRO A 13 3.10 14.36 16.98
N LEU A 14 2.37 13.99 15.93
CA LEU A 14 1.61 14.89 15.06
C LEU A 14 0.10 14.66 15.10
N GLY A 15 -0.38 13.71 15.91
CA GLY A 15 -1.77 13.27 15.91
C GLY A 15 -2.82 14.36 16.24
N ALA A 16 -2.43 15.39 17.01
CA ALA A 16 -3.32 16.49 17.39
C ALA A 16 -3.35 17.67 16.39
N LEU A 17 -2.57 17.60 15.31
CA LEU A 17 -2.44 18.71 14.34
C LEU A 17 -3.44 18.57 13.19
N ASP A 18 -3.90 19.72 12.66
CA ASP A 18 -4.62 19.75 11.39
C ASP A 18 -3.70 19.32 10.22
N LYS A 19 -4.31 18.99 9.08
CA LYS A 19 -3.60 18.41 7.94
C LYS A 19 -2.44 19.29 7.45
N LYS A 20 -2.67 20.59 7.30
CA LYS A 20 -1.66 21.51 6.75
C LYS A 20 -0.46 21.63 7.69
N LEU A 21 -0.74 21.87 8.97
CA LEU A 21 0.31 21.98 9.98
C LEU A 21 1.08 20.65 10.16
N ARG A 22 0.38 19.52 10.02
CA ARG A 22 1.00 18.19 10.07
C ARG A 22 2.01 18.00 8.93
N GLU A 23 1.63 18.33 7.69
CA GLU A 23 2.53 18.25 6.54
C GLU A 23 3.78 19.14 6.72
N GLU A 24 3.61 20.36 7.22
CA GLU A 24 4.72 21.27 7.53
C GLU A 24 5.64 20.67 8.61
N MET A 25 5.07 20.18 9.70
CA MET A 25 5.83 19.60 10.81
C MET A 25 6.54 18.29 10.47
N GLN A 26 6.01 17.47 9.54
CA GLN A 26 6.71 16.29 9.02
C GLN A 26 8.04 16.68 8.37
N ILE A 27 8.03 17.73 7.56
CA ILE A 27 9.25 18.23 6.89
C ILE A 27 10.27 18.73 7.92
N GLU A 28 9.81 19.53 8.89
CA GLU A 28 10.66 20.08 9.96
C GLU A 28 11.29 18.97 10.83
N LEU A 29 10.50 17.99 11.25
CA LEU A 29 11.00 16.86 12.05
C LEU A 29 12.00 16.01 11.26
N ARG A 30 11.78 15.80 9.95
CA ARG A 30 12.72 15.08 9.10
C ARG A 30 14.03 15.84 8.94
N GLN A 31 13.99 17.16 8.81
CA GLN A 31 15.19 18.01 8.75
C GLN A 31 15.95 17.98 10.08
N LEU A 32 15.22 18.10 11.19
CA LEU A 32 15.79 18.05 12.53
C LEU A 32 16.49 16.71 12.79
N GLN A 33 15.85 15.59 12.42
CA GLN A 33 16.42 14.25 12.55
C GLN A 33 17.77 14.14 11.80
N LYS A 34 17.82 14.66 10.56
CA LYS A 34 19.06 14.69 9.76
C LYS A 34 20.16 15.56 10.39
N GLN A 35 19.78 16.72 10.94
CA GLN A 35 20.74 17.65 11.57
C GLN A 35 21.32 17.09 12.87
N VAL A 36 20.49 16.46 13.68
CA VAL A 36 20.89 15.93 14.99
C VAL A 36 21.64 14.61 14.86
N GLY A 37 21.36 13.82 13.82
CA GLY A 37 22.05 12.57 13.51
C GLY A 37 21.82 11.45 14.51
N ILE A 38 20.68 11.47 15.26
CA ILE A 38 20.30 10.40 16.18
C ILE A 38 19.17 9.57 15.60
N THR A 39 18.94 8.38 16.14
CA THR A 39 17.84 7.52 15.74
C THR A 39 16.52 8.05 16.31
N PHE A 40 15.52 8.26 15.45
CA PHE A 40 14.15 8.56 15.84
C PHE A 40 13.31 7.30 15.68
N VAL A 41 12.50 7.01 16.68
CA VAL A 41 11.47 5.97 16.63
C VAL A 41 10.12 6.64 16.81
N PHE A 42 9.29 6.61 15.77
CA PHE A 42 7.94 7.15 15.78
C PHE A 42 6.94 6.01 15.96
N VAL A 43 6.00 6.18 16.86
CA VAL A 43 4.78 5.36 16.90
C VAL A 43 3.66 6.21 16.34
N THR A 44 2.99 5.72 15.32
CA THR A 44 1.86 6.42 14.68
C THR A 44 0.86 5.42 14.11
N HIS A 45 -0.40 5.81 14.05
CA HIS A 45 -1.44 5.13 13.30
C HIS A 45 -1.69 5.78 11.92
N ASP A 46 -1.00 6.88 11.62
CA ASP A 46 -1.10 7.58 10.35
C ASP A 46 -0.10 7.01 9.35
N GLN A 47 -0.62 6.42 8.26
CA GLN A 47 0.17 5.80 7.20
C GLN A 47 1.01 6.83 6.44
N GLU A 48 0.48 8.04 6.22
CA GLU A 48 1.17 9.10 5.50
C GLU A 48 2.40 9.58 6.29
N GLU A 49 2.27 9.68 7.62
CA GLU A 49 3.41 9.96 8.52
C GLU A 49 4.48 8.86 8.42
N ALA A 50 4.08 7.60 8.56
CA ALA A 50 5.01 6.48 8.49
C ALA A 50 5.76 6.45 7.16
N LEU A 51 5.04 6.59 6.03
CA LEU A 51 5.63 6.53 4.69
C LEU A 51 6.52 7.72 4.36
N SER A 52 6.17 8.94 4.84
CA SER A 52 6.91 10.17 4.50
C SER A 52 8.15 10.40 5.36
N MET A 53 8.11 9.97 6.63
CA MET A 53 9.13 10.33 7.60
C MET A 53 10.17 9.24 7.89
N SER A 54 9.85 7.97 7.66
CA SER A 54 10.66 6.85 8.11
C SER A 54 11.60 6.32 7.02
N ASP A 55 12.77 5.84 7.42
CA ASP A 55 13.66 5.05 6.57
C ASP A 55 13.27 3.56 6.57
N ARG A 56 12.71 3.09 7.70
CA ARG A 56 12.16 1.74 7.87
C ARG A 56 10.89 1.82 8.70
N ILE A 57 9.91 1.00 8.35
CA ILE A 57 8.62 0.93 9.02
C ILE A 57 8.39 -0.51 9.49
N ALA A 58 7.98 -0.67 10.74
CA ALA A 58 7.48 -1.92 11.28
C ALA A 58 5.95 -1.84 11.35
N VAL A 59 5.26 -2.66 10.58
CA VAL A 59 3.80 -2.82 10.70
C VAL A 59 3.51 -3.86 11.77
N MET A 60 2.71 -3.47 12.75
CA MET A 60 2.38 -4.31 13.89
C MET A 60 0.86 -4.54 13.97
N SER A 61 0.48 -5.73 14.37
CA SER A 61 -0.91 -6.10 14.68
C SER A 61 -0.95 -7.06 15.86
N LYS A 62 -1.83 -6.80 16.80
CA LYS A 62 -2.07 -7.67 17.99
C LYS A 62 -0.81 -8.04 18.78
N GLY A 63 0.19 -7.19 18.78
CA GLY A 63 1.47 -7.42 19.46
C GLY A 63 2.56 -8.05 18.60
N ASP A 64 2.23 -8.55 17.42
CA ASP A 64 3.16 -9.16 16.48
C ASP A 64 3.66 -8.16 15.44
N VAL A 65 4.89 -8.32 15.00
CA VAL A 65 5.45 -7.58 13.87
C VAL A 65 5.16 -8.35 12.58
N LEU A 66 4.32 -7.79 11.71
CA LEU A 66 3.92 -8.42 10.46
C LEU A 66 4.99 -8.26 9.37
N GLN A 67 5.52 -7.05 9.21
CA GLN A 67 6.55 -6.75 8.22
C GLN A 67 7.41 -5.56 8.68
N ILE A 68 8.71 -5.63 8.38
CA ILE A 68 9.63 -4.51 8.55
C ILE A 68 10.32 -4.27 7.20
N ALA A 69 10.09 -3.11 6.60
CA ALA A 69 10.68 -2.77 5.31
C ALA A 69 10.80 -1.25 5.14
N GLY A 70 11.43 -0.83 4.05
CA GLY A 70 11.38 0.56 3.61
C GLY A 70 9.98 0.96 3.11
N PRO A 71 9.64 2.25 3.08
CA PRO A 71 8.32 2.74 2.67
C PRO A 71 7.86 2.20 1.32
N LYS A 72 8.74 2.25 0.32
CA LYS A 72 8.44 1.78 -1.04
C LYS A 72 8.15 0.28 -1.09
N GLU A 73 8.96 -0.51 -0.39
CA GLU A 73 8.80 -1.97 -0.36
C GLU A 73 7.50 -2.36 0.35
N LEU A 74 7.17 -1.73 1.48
CA LEU A 74 5.90 -1.95 2.18
C LEU A 74 4.68 -1.67 1.30
N TYR A 75 4.77 -0.61 0.48
CA TYR A 75 3.67 -0.20 -0.40
C TYR A 75 3.52 -1.10 -1.62
N GLU A 76 4.64 -1.47 -2.27
CA GLU A 76 4.65 -2.22 -3.53
C GLU A 76 4.67 -3.74 -3.34
N ALA A 77 5.26 -4.23 -2.25
CA ALA A 77 5.45 -5.66 -1.97
C ALA A 77 5.06 -6.04 -0.53
N PRO A 78 3.80 -5.78 -0.12
CA PRO A 78 3.32 -6.23 1.19
C PRO A 78 3.33 -7.76 1.26
N ASN A 79 3.81 -8.31 2.40
CA ASN A 79 3.94 -9.76 2.60
C ASN A 79 2.63 -10.47 2.95
N CYS A 80 1.59 -9.73 3.34
CA CYS A 80 0.28 -10.28 3.67
C CYS A 80 -0.85 -9.27 3.39
N VAL A 81 -2.08 -9.78 3.36
CA VAL A 81 -3.28 -8.96 3.11
C VAL A 81 -3.44 -7.87 4.17
N GLU A 82 -3.12 -8.16 5.42
CA GLU A 82 -3.26 -7.21 6.51
C GLU A 82 -2.34 -6.00 6.32
N VAL A 83 -1.07 -6.21 5.96
CA VAL A 83 -0.15 -5.11 5.60
C VAL A 83 -0.62 -4.39 4.35
N ALA A 84 -1.06 -5.11 3.31
CA ALA A 84 -1.54 -4.53 2.06
C ALA A 84 -2.72 -3.58 2.26
N THR A 85 -3.67 -3.95 3.14
CA THR A 85 -4.86 -3.15 3.42
C THR A 85 -4.61 -2.03 4.42
N PHE A 86 -3.63 -2.20 5.31
CA PHE A 86 -3.23 -1.15 6.25
C PHE A 86 -2.44 -0.04 5.54
N ILE A 87 -1.54 -0.37 4.64
CA ILE A 87 -0.69 0.61 3.94
C ILE A 87 -1.37 1.06 2.64
N GLY A 88 -2.18 2.12 2.73
CA GLY A 88 -2.86 2.73 1.57
C GLY A 88 -4.04 1.92 1.02
N ASN A 89 -4.73 2.50 0.05
CA ASN A 89 -5.85 1.85 -0.61
C ASN A 89 -5.37 0.71 -1.53
N ILE A 90 -6.10 -0.40 -1.53
CA ILE A 90 -5.81 -1.55 -2.39
C ILE A 90 -7.10 -2.23 -2.84
N ASN A 91 -7.15 -2.68 -4.08
CA ASN A 91 -8.19 -3.57 -4.58
C ASN A 91 -7.74 -5.01 -4.40
N LEU A 92 -8.55 -5.80 -3.71
CA LEU A 92 -8.35 -7.24 -3.54
C LEU A 92 -9.38 -7.98 -4.42
N ILE A 93 -8.90 -8.65 -5.45
CA ILE A 93 -9.74 -9.35 -6.42
C ILE A 93 -9.57 -10.86 -6.22
N ASN A 94 -10.67 -11.58 -5.99
CA ASN A 94 -10.63 -13.03 -5.91
C ASN A 94 -10.13 -13.62 -7.24
N ALA A 95 -9.10 -14.44 -7.18
CA ALA A 95 -8.50 -15.07 -8.33
C ALA A 95 -8.10 -16.51 -8.05
N MET A 96 -7.93 -17.28 -9.13
CA MET A 96 -7.38 -18.63 -9.09
C MET A 96 -6.10 -18.67 -9.89
N VAL A 97 -5.09 -19.34 -9.38
CA VAL A 97 -3.83 -19.57 -10.07
C VAL A 97 -4.06 -20.58 -11.18
N LYS A 98 -3.88 -20.19 -12.43
CA LYS A 98 -4.01 -21.04 -13.63
C LYS A 98 -2.70 -21.72 -14.02
N GLY A 99 -1.57 -21.16 -13.63
CA GLY A 99 -0.24 -21.68 -13.87
C GLY A 99 0.84 -20.85 -13.19
N VAL A 100 1.99 -21.45 -12.94
CA VAL A 100 3.17 -20.78 -12.37
C VAL A 100 4.37 -21.15 -13.25
N SER A 101 5.10 -20.14 -13.72
CA SER A 101 6.30 -20.31 -14.54
C SER A 101 7.21 -19.10 -14.43
N GLY A 102 8.53 -19.33 -14.33
CA GLY A 102 9.53 -18.25 -14.35
C GLY A 102 9.36 -17.16 -13.29
N GLY A 103 8.89 -17.52 -12.10
CA GLY A 103 8.63 -16.55 -11.02
C GLY A 103 7.35 -15.71 -11.22
N GLN A 104 6.52 -16.06 -12.21
CA GLN A 104 5.23 -15.43 -12.46
C GLN A 104 4.09 -16.44 -12.29
N ALA A 105 2.96 -15.95 -11.78
CA ALA A 105 1.71 -16.67 -11.71
C ALA A 105 0.72 -16.10 -12.72
N THR A 106 0.11 -16.97 -13.52
CA THR A 106 -1.05 -16.62 -14.34
C THR A 106 -2.29 -16.74 -13.48
N LEU A 107 -3.01 -15.65 -13.31
CA LEU A 107 -4.21 -15.56 -12.49
C LEU A 107 -5.43 -15.42 -13.39
N GLY A 108 -6.54 -16.02 -13.01
CA GLY A 108 -7.83 -15.86 -13.67
C GLY A 108 -8.97 -15.89 -12.65
N GLY A 109 -10.09 -15.27 -12.97
CA GLY A 109 -11.23 -15.20 -12.06
C GLY A 109 -12.50 -14.71 -12.74
N PRO A 110 -13.63 -14.70 -12.01
CA PRO A 110 -14.88 -14.20 -12.51
C PRO A 110 -14.78 -12.73 -12.92
N GLY A 111 -15.37 -12.37 -14.05
CA GLY A 111 -15.42 -10.99 -14.54
C GLY A 111 -14.17 -10.44 -15.19
N PHE A 112 -13.05 -11.17 -15.16
CA PHE A 112 -11.82 -10.84 -15.90
C PHE A 112 -11.20 -12.10 -16.54
N GLY A 113 -10.47 -11.90 -17.62
CA GLY A 113 -9.80 -13.00 -18.32
C GLY A 113 -8.64 -13.57 -17.51
N SER A 114 -7.45 -13.59 -18.09
CA SER A 114 -6.23 -13.96 -17.36
C SER A 114 -5.21 -12.83 -17.42
N PHE A 115 -4.44 -12.67 -16.36
CA PHE A 115 -3.31 -11.76 -16.30
C PHE A 115 -2.17 -12.40 -15.51
N THR A 116 -0.97 -11.88 -15.67
CA THR A 116 0.22 -12.35 -14.96
C THR A 116 0.55 -11.41 -13.80
N ALA A 117 0.97 -11.99 -12.70
CA ALA A 117 1.48 -11.29 -11.53
C ALA A 117 2.75 -11.98 -11.04
N GLN A 118 3.55 -11.31 -10.23
CA GLN A 118 4.67 -11.93 -9.56
C GLN A 118 4.19 -13.07 -8.66
N ALA A 119 4.77 -14.23 -8.79
CA ALA A 119 4.45 -15.37 -7.94
C ALA A 119 5.04 -15.18 -6.55
N ILE A 120 4.25 -15.49 -5.52
CA ILE A 120 4.74 -15.60 -4.15
C ILE A 120 5.28 -17.03 -3.93
N GLU A 121 6.20 -17.16 -2.98
CA GLU A 121 6.80 -18.46 -2.65
C GLU A 121 5.74 -19.48 -2.22
N GLY A 122 5.86 -20.70 -2.72
CA GLY A 122 4.97 -21.80 -2.37
C GLY A 122 3.62 -21.84 -3.10
N ILE A 123 3.28 -20.83 -3.93
CA ILE A 123 2.02 -20.79 -4.69
C ILE A 123 1.97 -21.89 -5.76
N LYS A 124 0.79 -22.51 -5.93
CA LYS A 124 0.58 -23.62 -6.86
C LYS A 124 -0.63 -23.38 -7.77
N THR A 125 -0.62 -24.02 -8.93
CA THR A 125 -1.79 -24.06 -9.82
C THR A 125 -2.99 -24.64 -9.07
N GLY A 126 -4.13 -23.96 -9.18
CA GLY A 126 -5.37 -24.29 -8.48
C GLY A 126 -5.59 -23.53 -7.16
N ASP A 127 -4.58 -22.85 -6.63
CA ASP A 127 -4.73 -22.07 -5.39
C ASP A 127 -5.70 -20.91 -5.60
N LYS A 128 -6.53 -20.67 -4.59
CA LYS A 128 -7.37 -19.46 -4.49
C LYS A 128 -6.57 -18.37 -3.80
N VAL A 129 -6.48 -17.22 -4.43
CA VAL A 129 -5.66 -16.09 -3.97
C VAL A 129 -6.42 -14.78 -4.10
N PHE A 130 -5.91 -13.75 -3.44
CA PHE A 130 -6.26 -12.38 -3.75
C PHE A 130 -5.21 -11.79 -4.69
N ALA A 131 -5.65 -11.32 -5.87
CA ALA A 131 -4.85 -10.43 -6.68
C ALA A 131 -4.98 -9.02 -6.10
N ALA A 132 -3.89 -8.51 -5.58
CA ALA A 132 -3.82 -7.20 -4.95
C ALA A 132 -3.33 -6.16 -5.98
N ILE A 133 -4.10 -5.08 -6.18
CA ILE A 133 -3.74 -4.03 -7.12
C ILE A 133 -4.06 -2.65 -6.57
N ARG A 134 -3.08 -1.76 -6.58
CA ARG A 134 -3.26 -0.38 -6.15
C ARG A 134 -4.17 0.38 -7.12
N PRO A 135 -5.10 1.24 -6.64
CA PRO A 135 -6.01 1.99 -7.52
C PRO A 135 -5.30 2.81 -8.60
N GLU A 136 -4.18 3.43 -8.29
CA GLU A 136 -3.38 4.25 -9.21
C GLU A 136 -2.65 3.43 -10.30
N LYS A 137 -2.63 2.11 -10.19
CA LYS A 137 -2.13 1.20 -11.23
C LYS A 137 -3.21 0.81 -12.23
N LEU A 138 -4.44 1.26 -12.00
CA LEU A 138 -5.59 1.03 -12.88
C LEU A 138 -5.91 2.29 -13.67
N SER A 139 -6.32 2.12 -14.91
CA SER A 139 -6.84 3.20 -15.75
C SER A 139 -8.24 2.88 -16.24
N LEU A 140 -9.09 3.91 -16.36
CA LEU A 140 -10.39 3.78 -16.97
C LEU A 140 -10.28 4.01 -18.50
N ALA A 141 -10.91 3.13 -19.25
CA ALA A 141 -11.00 3.26 -20.71
C ALA A 141 -12.45 3.12 -21.16
N SER A 142 -12.85 3.88 -22.17
CA SER A 142 -14.20 3.81 -22.76
C SER A 142 -14.37 2.65 -23.76
N SER A 143 -13.26 2.04 -24.17
CA SER A 143 -13.24 0.90 -25.10
C SER A 143 -12.17 -0.11 -24.66
N LYS A 144 -12.32 -1.34 -25.14
CA LYS A 144 -11.37 -2.40 -24.88
C LYS A 144 -9.95 -2.02 -25.32
N PRO A 145 -8.95 -2.06 -24.42
CA PRO A 145 -7.58 -1.75 -24.79
C PRO A 145 -7.00 -2.81 -25.73
N SER A 146 -6.08 -2.37 -26.60
CA SER A 146 -5.40 -3.27 -27.53
C SER A 146 -4.38 -4.19 -26.87
N SER A 147 -3.92 -3.86 -25.67
CA SER A 147 -2.93 -4.64 -24.92
C SER A 147 -3.18 -4.50 -23.42
N GLY A 148 -2.63 -5.44 -22.64
CA GLY A 148 -2.75 -5.49 -21.18
C GLY A 148 -3.99 -6.25 -20.71
N ALA A 149 -4.06 -6.46 -19.39
CA ALA A 149 -5.22 -7.03 -18.73
C ALA A 149 -6.31 -5.98 -18.58
N PHE A 150 -7.54 -6.37 -18.80
CA PHE A 150 -8.68 -5.47 -18.60
C PHE A 150 -9.84 -6.23 -17.96
N VAL A 151 -10.74 -5.47 -17.36
CA VAL A 151 -12.01 -5.95 -16.83
C VAL A 151 -13.10 -4.95 -17.19
N GLU A 152 -14.27 -5.47 -17.53
CA GLU A 152 -15.44 -4.63 -17.76
C GLU A 152 -16.19 -4.40 -16.47
N GLY A 153 -16.60 -3.16 -16.24
CA GLY A 153 -17.29 -2.80 -15.01
C GLY A 153 -18.21 -1.60 -15.21
N MET A 154 -19.08 -1.38 -14.26
CA MET A 154 -19.98 -0.23 -14.20
C MET A 154 -19.56 0.70 -13.06
N ILE A 155 -19.37 1.98 -13.35
CA ILE A 155 -19.13 2.99 -12.31
C ILE A 155 -20.42 3.15 -11.50
N LYS A 156 -20.36 2.84 -10.19
CA LYS A 156 -21.45 2.96 -9.24
C LYS A 156 -21.48 4.32 -8.56
N ALA A 157 -20.31 4.83 -8.24
CA ALA A 157 -20.16 6.12 -7.56
C ALA A 157 -18.83 6.76 -7.96
N SER A 158 -18.82 8.09 -7.90
CA SER A 158 -17.59 8.88 -8.08
C SER A 158 -17.56 9.98 -7.05
N ALA A 159 -16.41 10.21 -6.44
CA ALA A 159 -16.16 11.29 -5.51
C ALA A 159 -14.96 12.11 -5.98
N TYR A 160 -15.15 13.41 -6.14
CA TYR A 160 -14.08 14.34 -6.47
C TYR A 160 -13.46 14.89 -5.18
N LEU A 161 -12.14 14.76 -5.03
CA LEU A 161 -11.40 15.15 -3.83
C LEU A 161 -10.45 16.35 -4.05
N GLY A 162 -10.59 17.04 -5.19
CA GLY A 162 -9.75 18.19 -5.56
C GLY A 162 -8.59 17.78 -6.47
N ASP A 163 -7.63 17.08 -5.93
CA ASP A 163 -6.43 16.60 -6.64
C ASP A 163 -6.65 15.29 -7.40
N ARG A 164 -7.68 14.54 -7.04
CA ARG A 164 -7.99 13.22 -7.59
C ARG A 164 -9.49 12.91 -7.53
N SER A 165 -9.91 11.93 -8.33
CA SER A 165 -11.26 11.36 -8.26
C SER A 165 -11.19 9.89 -7.87
N HIS A 166 -12.04 9.49 -6.94
CA HIS A 166 -12.26 8.09 -6.61
C HIS A 166 -13.48 7.56 -7.33
N HIS A 167 -13.33 6.44 -8.04
CA HIS A 167 -14.40 5.76 -8.73
C HIS A 167 -14.61 4.38 -8.12
N GLN A 168 -15.84 4.11 -7.69
CA GLN A 168 -16.25 2.79 -7.27
C GLN A 168 -16.80 2.04 -8.48
N VAL A 169 -16.12 0.99 -8.91
CA VAL A 169 -16.47 0.20 -10.08
C VAL A 169 -17.02 -1.15 -9.65
N PHE A 170 -18.22 -1.48 -10.12
CA PHE A 170 -18.79 -2.81 -9.94
C PHE A 170 -18.36 -3.71 -11.11
N ILE A 171 -17.70 -4.81 -10.79
CA ILE A 171 -17.27 -5.84 -11.73
C ILE A 171 -18.26 -7.00 -11.63
N LYS A 172 -18.83 -7.43 -12.75
CA LYS A 172 -19.63 -8.65 -12.80
C LYS A 172 -18.70 -9.86 -12.71
N GLY A 173 -18.78 -10.61 -11.64
CA GLY A 173 -18.06 -11.86 -11.44
C GLY A 173 -18.89 -12.87 -10.71
#